data_73dd868fc529ce3e03c3fe334993438a
#
_entry.id   73dd868fc529ce3e03c3fe334993438a
#
_cell.length_a   1.000
_cell.length_b   1.000
_cell.length_c   1.000
_cell.angle_alpha   90.00
_cell.angle_beta   90.00
_cell.angle_gamma   90.00
#
_symmetry.space_group_name_H-M   'P 1'
#
loop_
_entity.id
_entity.type
_entity.pdbx_description
1 polymer ?
#
loop_
_entity_poly.entity_id
_entity_poly.type
_entity_poly.pdbx_seq_one_letter_code
_entity_poly.pdbx_strand_id
1 'polypeptide(L)'
;MKTIAFDFDGVIHKYRDGWKDGSIYDEIDESMILNIRYLLKNNYNVFIMSTRDPDQIKQYLDRYLRIYEFNTEKRLFNVEVFPNSQKFWNKQGILGVCSHKAVFDVLVDDRAITYNGNSKDVIEQIINFKTYQKDLIDYSNFSKETFNSNQLRLPFKYQNCK
;
A
#
# COMPACT_ATOMS: atom_id res chain seq x y z
N MET A 1 4.49 12.52 16.32
CA MET A 1 4.30 11.04 16.16
C MET A 1 4.03 10.78 14.69
N LYS A 2 4.72 9.81 14.07
CA LYS A 2 4.52 9.52 12.63
C LYS A 2 3.38 8.52 12.43
N THR A 3 2.62 8.73 11.37
CA THR A 3 1.57 7.83 10.89
C THR A 3 2.07 7.10 9.65
N ILE A 4 1.99 5.78 9.64
CA ILE A 4 2.52 4.93 8.60
C ILE A 4 1.37 4.13 7.98
N ALA A 5 1.23 4.26 6.67
CA ALA A 5 0.33 3.46 5.87
C ALA A 5 1.10 2.32 5.20
N PHE A 6 0.51 1.14 5.16
CA PHE A 6 1.02 -0.01 4.41
C PHE A 6 0.00 -0.40 3.34
N ASP A 7 0.45 -0.70 2.12
CA ASP A 7 -0.37 -1.47 1.20
C ASP A 7 -0.52 -2.90 1.71
N PHE A 8 -1.50 -3.61 1.21
CA PHE A 8 -1.78 -4.98 1.62
C PHE A 8 -1.22 -6.01 0.63
N ASP A 9 -1.65 -5.93 -0.63
CA ASP A 9 -1.23 -6.86 -1.67
C ASP A 9 0.19 -6.54 -2.15
N GLY A 10 1.11 -7.48 -2.02
CA GLY A 10 2.51 -7.27 -2.36
C GLY A 10 3.38 -6.74 -1.23
N VAL A 11 2.79 -6.34 -0.10
CA VAL A 11 3.52 -5.82 1.07
C VAL A 11 3.30 -6.69 2.31
N ILE A 12 2.04 -6.94 2.69
CA ILE A 12 1.67 -7.78 3.82
C ILE A 12 1.24 -9.17 3.34
N HIS A 13 0.37 -9.22 2.35
CA HIS A 13 -0.03 -10.41 1.61
C HIS A 13 0.92 -10.59 0.44
N LYS A 14 1.59 -11.73 0.32
CA LYS A 14 2.66 -11.95 -0.67
C LYS A 14 2.21 -11.78 -2.12
N TYR A 15 0.96 -12.12 -2.44
CA TYR A 15 0.30 -11.82 -3.71
C TYR A 15 1.08 -12.26 -4.96
N ARG A 16 1.77 -13.41 -4.90
CA ARG A 16 2.72 -13.88 -5.92
C ARG A 16 2.12 -14.12 -7.30
N ASP A 17 0.84 -14.48 -7.37
CA ASP A 17 0.14 -14.77 -8.63
C ASP A 17 -0.76 -13.62 -9.10
N GLY A 18 -0.68 -12.44 -8.49
CA GLY A 18 -1.47 -11.28 -8.86
C GLY A 18 -2.98 -11.40 -8.56
N TRP A 19 -3.78 -10.60 -9.25
CA TRP A 19 -5.22 -10.60 -9.08
C TRP A 19 -5.86 -11.90 -9.60
N LYS A 20 -6.77 -12.47 -8.83
CA LYS A 20 -7.62 -13.61 -9.21
C LYS A 20 -9.09 -13.20 -9.15
N ASP A 21 -9.79 -13.63 -8.12
CA ASP A 21 -11.24 -13.46 -7.91
C ASP A 21 -11.57 -12.53 -6.73
N GLY A 22 -10.58 -11.82 -6.20
CA GLY A 22 -10.72 -11.00 -4.99
C GLY A 22 -10.45 -11.73 -3.69
N SER A 23 -10.25 -13.06 -3.71
CA SER A 23 -9.86 -13.79 -2.51
C SER A 23 -8.45 -13.43 -2.04
N ILE A 24 -8.21 -13.55 -0.73
CA ILE A 24 -6.86 -13.49 -0.15
C ILE A 24 -6.36 -14.94 -0.09
N TYR A 25 -5.51 -15.30 -1.04
CA TYR A 25 -5.15 -16.70 -1.32
C TYR A 25 -3.72 -17.07 -0.94
N ASP A 26 -2.84 -16.07 -0.78
CA ASP A 26 -1.43 -16.29 -0.53
C ASP A 26 -1.07 -16.06 0.95
N GLU A 27 0.16 -16.33 1.30
CA GLU A 27 0.68 -16.20 2.66
C GLU A 27 0.85 -14.74 3.09
N ILE A 28 0.80 -14.53 4.39
CA ILE A 28 1.26 -13.27 5.00
C ILE A 28 2.79 -13.28 5.09
N ASP A 29 3.40 -12.12 4.86
CA ASP A 29 4.78 -11.88 5.23
C ASP A 29 4.88 -11.71 6.77
N GLU A 30 5.35 -12.77 7.44
CA GLU A 30 5.49 -12.76 8.90
C GLU A 30 6.45 -11.67 9.38
N SER A 31 7.52 -11.41 8.63
CA SER A 31 8.49 -10.35 8.97
C SER A 31 7.83 -8.98 8.96
N MET A 32 6.93 -8.74 7.99
CA MET A 32 6.17 -7.49 7.92
C MET A 32 5.20 -7.36 9.11
N ILE A 33 4.53 -8.43 9.51
CA ILE A 33 3.68 -8.44 10.71
C ILE A 33 4.49 -8.10 11.98
N LEU A 34 5.70 -8.64 12.11
CA LEU A 34 6.58 -8.32 13.24
C LEU A 34 7.06 -6.87 13.21
N ASN A 35 7.34 -6.31 12.04
CA ASN A 35 7.66 -4.90 11.86
C ASN A 35 6.48 -3.99 12.26
N ILE A 36 5.26 -4.33 11.85
CA ILE A 36 4.03 -3.62 12.25
C ILE A 36 3.88 -3.65 13.78
N ARG A 37 4.05 -4.84 14.39
CA ARG A 37 4.04 -4.96 15.86
C ARG A 37 5.07 -4.07 16.53
N TYR A 38 6.30 -4.03 16.01
CA TYR A 38 7.34 -3.16 16.53
C TYR A 38 6.92 -1.69 16.48
N LEU A 39 6.38 -1.21 15.36
CA LEU A 39 5.91 0.15 15.20
C LEU A 39 4.78 0.48 16.19
N LEU A 40 3.77 -0.38 16.29
CA LEU A 40 2.64 -0.20 17.22
C LEU A 40 3.11 -0.12 18.68
N LYS A 41 4.09 -0.94 19.08
CA LYS A 41 4.68 -0.91 20.43
C LYS A 41 5.51 0.34 20.72
N ASN A 42 6.04 0.99 19.68
CA ASN A 42 6.81 2.22 19.77
C ASN A 42 5.95 3.46 19.49
N ASN A 43 4.63 3.36 19.71
CA ASN A 43 3.66 4.46 19.63
C ASN A 43 3.52 5.11 18.25
N TYR A 44 3.87 4.42 17.14
CA TYR A 44 3.49 4.88 15.82
C TYR A 44 2.00 4.61 15.56
N ASN A 45 1.34 5.51 14.85
CA ASN A 45 0.03 5.22 14.28
C ASN A 45 0.25 4.39 13.00
N VAL A 46 -0.37 3.22 12.91
CA VAL A 46 -0.16 2.31 11.79
C VAL A 46 -1.51 1.85 11.25
N PHE A 47 -1.66 1.90 9.93
CA PHE A 47 -2.84 1.35 9.27
C PHE A 47 -2.50 0.76 7.89
N ILE A 48 -3.37 -0.14 7.44
CA ILE A 48 -3.36 -0.69 6.09
C ILE A 48 -4.30 0.15 5.23
N MET A 49 -3.83 0.55 4.05
CA MET A 49 -4.61 1.24 3.03
C MET A 49 -4.60 0.39 1.76
N SER A 50 -5.73 -0.18 1.39
CA SER A 50 -5.86 -1.08 0.24
C SER A 50 -7.17 -0.85 -0.49
N THR A 51 -7.24 -1.23 -1.76
CA THR A 51 -8.49 -1.21 -2.54
C THR A 51 -9.43 -2.37 -2.18
N ARG A 52 -8.97 -3.34 -1.37
CA ARG A 52 -9.81 -4.44 -0.89
C ARG A 52 -10.80 -3.97 0.17
N ASP A 53 -11.84 -4.76 0.36
CA ASP A 53 -12.78 -4.59 1.48
C ASP A 53 -12.02 -4.66 2.83
N PRO A 54 -12.09 -3.61 3.66
CA PRO A 54 -11.42 -3.57 4.96
C PRO A 54 -11.85 -4.68 5.91
N ASP A 55 -13.12 -5.09 5.87
CA ASP A 55 -13.63 -6.18 6.69
C ASP A 55 -13.03 -7.53 6.27
N GLN A 56 -12.84 -7.75 4.97
CA GLN A 56 -12.17 -8.94 4.45
C GLN A 56 -10.72 -9.04 4.94
N ILE A 57 -9.97 -7.94 4.85
CA ILE A 57 -8.58 -7.87 5.35
C ILE A 57 -8.54 -8.11 6.85
N LYS A 58 -9.43 -7.43 7.60
CA LYS A 58 -9.51 -7.60 9.06
C LYS A 58 -9.77 -9.04 9.45
N GLN A 59 -10.77 -9.70 8.84
CA GLN A 59 -11.09 -11.10 9.13
C GLN A 59 -9.92 -12.05 8.84
N TYR A 60 -9.21 -11.80 7.74
CA TYR A 60 -8.03 -12.58 7.36
C TYR A 60 -6.89 -12.42 8.39
N LEU A 61 -6.57 -11.17 8.77
CA LEU A 61 -5.58 -10.88 9.79
C LEU A 61 -5.97 -11.41 11.18
N ASP A 62 -7.22 -11.27 11.58
CA ASP A 62 -7.69 -11.80 12.87
C ASP A 62 -7.55 -13.32 12.94
N ARG A 63 -7.76 -14.03 11.82
CA ARG A 63 -7.53 -15.49 11.75
C ARG A 63 -6.05 -15.81 11.92
N TYR A 64 -5.18 -15.11 11.16
CA TYR A 64 -3.74 -15.29 11.25
C TYR A 64 -3.23 -15.02 12.68
N LEU A 65 -3.62 -13.90 13.28
CA LEU A 65 -3.19 -13.49 14.61
C LEU A 65 -3.66 -14.46 15.70
N ARG A 66 -4.85 -15.05 15.58
CA ARG A 66 -5.34 -16.11 16.51
C ARG A 66 -4.52 -17.39 16.39
N ILE A 67 -4.18 -17.82 15.20
CA ILE A 67 -3.31 -18.99 14.98
C ILE A 67 -1.92 -18.73 15.57
N TYR A 68 -1.36 -17.54 15.33
CA TYR A 68 -0.07 -17.16 15.90
C TYR A 68 -0.12 -17.15 17.44
N GLU A 69 -1.15 -16.55 18.03
CA GLU A 69 -1.36 -16.51 19.49
C GLU A 69 -1.48 -17.92 20.08
N PHE A 70 -2.24 -18.80 19.44
CA PHE A 70 -2.37 -20.20 19.85
C PHE A 70 -1.03 -20.95 19.85
N ASN A 71 -0.22 -20.75 18.81
CA ASN A 71 1.07 -21.46 18.67
C ASN A 71 2.19 -20.89 19.55
N THR A 72 2.11 -19.61 19.92
CA THR A 72 3.21 -18.91 20.60
C THR A 72 2.86 -18.38 21.99
N GLU A 73 1.60 -18.47 22.37
CA GLU A 73 1.03 -17.87 23.60
C GLU A 73 1.22 -16.35 23.69
N LYS A 74 1.45 -15.69 22.53
CA LYS A 74 1.75 -14.27 22.45
C LYS A 74 0.77 -13.55 21.54
N ARG A 75 -0.01 -12.62 22.10
CA ARG A 75 -0.81 -11.70 21.31
C ARG A 75 0.09 -10.63 20.68
N LEU A 76 -0.03 -10.42 19.37
CA LEU A 76 0.76 -9.42 18.67
C LEU A 76 0.14 -8.02 18.78
N PHE A 77 -1.10 -7.85 18.29
CA PHE A 77 -1.88 -6.60 18.30
C PHE A 77 -3.35 -6.87 17.95
N ASN A 78 -4.18 -5.83 18.05
CA ASN A 78 -5.57 -5.86 17.58
C ASN A 78 -5.68 -5.19 16.21
N VAL A 79 -6.71 -5.58 15.45
CA VAL A 79 -7.03 -5.00 14.13
C VAL A 79 -8.44 -4.40 14.17
N GLU A 80 -8.61 -3.19 13.68
CA GLU A 80 -9.89 -2.52 13.56
C GLU A 80 -10.08 -1.89 12.18
N VAL A 81 -11.33 -1.87 11.70
CA VAL A 81 -11.66 -1.13 10.49
C VAL A 81 -11.55 0.37 10.79
N PHE A 82 -10.84 1.07 9.94
CA PHE A 82 -10.69 2.51 9.97
C PHE A 82 -11.87 3.13 9.19
N PRO A 83 -12.83 3.78 9.88
CA PRO A 83 -14.06 4.26 9.24
C PRO A 83 -13.79 5.28 8.14
N ASN A 84 -14.54 5.19 7.03
CA ASN A 84 -14.43 6.12 5.88
C ASN A 84 -14.71 7.59 6.24
N SER A 85 -15.43 7.85 7.33
CA SER A 85 -15.68 9.21 7.84
C SER A 85 -14.47 9.85 8.51
N GLN A 86 -13.45 9.08 8.85
CA GLN A 86 -12.24 9.56 9.52
C GLN A 86 -11.11 9.76 8.50
N LYS A 87 -10.32 10.82 8.68
CA LYS A 87 -9.12 11.10 7.88
C LYS A 87 -7.83 10.72 8.57
N PHE A 88 -7.86 10.55 9.89
CA PHE A 88 -6.68 10.28 10.70
C PHE A 88 -6.88 9.00 11.51
N TRP A 89 -5.89 8.12 11.47
CA TRP A 89 -5.81 6.98 12.37
C TRP A 89 -4.95 7.34 13.59
N ASN A 90 -5.54 7.33 14.76
CA ASN A 90 -4.89 7.74 16.01
C ASN A 90 -5.11 6.75 17.18
N LYS A 91 -5.51 5.51 16.87
CA LYS A 91 -5.66 4.46 17.89
C LYS A 91 -4.33 3.75 18.11
N GLN A 92 -3.67 4.10 19.20
CA GLN A 92 -2.37 3.52 19.54
C GLN A 92 -2.46 2.03 19.88
N GLY A 93 -1.46 1.26 19.46
CA GLY A 93 -1.38 -0.17 19.68
C GLY A 93 -2.37 -1.01 18.86
N ILE A 94 -3.19 -0.38 18.03
CA ILE A 94 -4.19 -1.04 17.18
C ILE A 94 -3.85 -0.77 15.72
N LEU A 95 -3.83 -1.81 14.90
CA LEU A 95 -3.68 -1.70 13.45
C LEU A 95 -5.01 -1.30 12.82
N GLY A 96 -5.04 -0.17 12.11
CA GLY A 96 -6.19 0.25 11.31
C GLY A 96 -6.23 -0.47 9.96
N VAL A 97 -7.42 -0.61 9.37
CA VAL A 97 -7.58 -1.08 7.98
C VAL A 97 -8.61 -0.22 7.28
N CYS A 98 -8.27 0.38 6.12
CA CYS A 98 -9.18 1.19 5.33
C CYS A 98 -9.03 0.98 3.83
N SER A 99 -10.07 1.40 3.08
CA SER A 99 -10.08 1.43 1.61
C SER A 99 -10.09 2.85 1.02
N HIS A 100 -9.94 3.87 1.86
CA HIS A 100 -9.89 5.26 1.43
C HIS A 100 -8.51 5.87 1.68
N LYS A 101 -8.20 6.95 0.97
CA LYS A 101 -6.97 7.70 1.19
C LYS A 101 -7.07 8.50 2.49
N ALA A 102 -6.39 8.03 3.53
CA ALA A 102 -6.24 8.71 4.81
C ALA A 102 -4.94 9.53 4.87
N VAL A 103 -4.72 10.29 5.95
CA VAL A 103 -3.50 11.07 6.14
C VAL A 103 -2.40 10.19 6.75
N PHE A 104 -1.23 10.22 6.15
CA PHE A 104 -0.03 9.51 6.60
C PHE A 104 1.24 10.32 6.32
N ASP A 105 2.30 10.02 7.04
CA ASP A 105 3.64 10.59 6.82
C ASP A 105 4.50 9.71 5.90
N VAL A 106 4.27 8.38 5.95
CA VAL A 106 5.02 7.39 5.18
C VAL A 106 4.05 6.36 4.58
N LEU A 107 4.22 6.04 3.31
CA LEU A 107 3.56 4.92 2.64
C LEU A 107 4.59 3.84 2.33
N VAL A 108 4.28 2.60 2.68
CA VAL A 108 5.02 1.40 2.28
C VAL A 108 4.18 0.67 1.23
N ASP A 109 4.65 0.65 -0.01
CA ASP A 109 3.89 0.18 -1.18
C ASP A 109 4.88 -0.39 -2.22
N ASP A 110 4.57 -1.51 -2.82
CA ASP A 110 5.42 -2.18 -3.82
C ASP A 110 5.25 -1.59 -5.24
N ARG A 111 4.28 -0.69 -5.44
CA ARG A 111 3.91 -0.10 -6.73
C ARG A 111 3.97 1.42 -6.77
N ALA A 112 4.72 2.03 -5.89
CA ALA A 112 4.89 3.46 -5.83
C ALA A 112 6.28 3.90 -6.28
N ILE A 113 6.34 5.01 -7.00
CA ILE A 113 7.59 5.74 -7.27
C ILE A 113 7.70 6.92 -6.31
N THR A 114 8.92 7.27 -5.94
CA THR A 114 9.17 8.43 -5.08
C THR A 114 9.29 9.69 -5.91
N TYR A 115 8.38 10.66 -5.70
CA TYR A 115 8.48 11.97 -6.33
C TYR A 115 9.38 12.89 -5.49
N ASN A 116 10.52 13.29 -6.06
CA ASN A 116 11.55 14.11 -5.42
C ASN A 116 11.45 15.61 -5.77
N GLY A 117 10.37 16.04 -6.44
CA GLY A 117 10.19 17.42 -6.94
C GLY A 117 10.66 17.63 -8.39
N ASN A 118 11.31 16.64 -9.01
CA ASN A 118 11.75 16.70 -10.41
C ASN A 118 10.75 15.98 -11.33
N SER A 119 9.89 16.73 -11.99
CA SER A 119 8.89 16.17 -12.91
C SER A 119 9.47 15.58 -14.20
N LYS A 120 10.72 15.93 -14.57
CA LYS A 120 11.36 15.40 -15.79
C LYS A 120 11.66 13.91 -15.68
N ASP A 121 11.96 13.43 -14.48
CA ASP A 121 12.35 12.03 -14.24
C ASP A 121 11.14 11.11 -14.08
N VAL A 122 9.92 11.65 -13.93
CA VAL A 122 8.74 10.85 -13.63
C VAL A 122 8.43 9.83 -14.72
N ILE A 123 8.53 10.24 -15.99
CA ILE A 123 8.24 9.34 -17.12
C ILE A 123 9.27 8.21 -17.20
N GLU A 124 10.55 8.51 -16.98
CA GLU A 124 11.60 7.51 -16.95
C GLU A 124 11.40 6.51 -15.81
N GLN A 125 11.04 6.99 -14.61
CA GLN A 125 10.72 6.14 -13.47
C GLN A 125 9.52 5.23 -13.77
N ILE A 126 8.46 5.74 -14.42
CA ILE A 126 7.28 4.95 -14.80
C ILE A 126 7.66 3.85 -15.79
N ILE A 127 8.40 4.19 -16.86
CA ILE A 127 8.78 3.24 -17.91
C ILE A 127 9.69 2.12 -17.36
N ASN A 128 10.60 2.47 -16.45
CA ASN A 128 11.56 1.54 -15.88
C ASN A 128 11.08 0.87 -14.58
N PHE A 129 9.86 1.21 -14.12
CA PHE A 129 9.33 0.68 -12.88
C PHE A 129 9.13 -0.83 -12.97
N LYS A 130 9.63 -1.54 -11.97
CA LYS A 130 9.41 -2.99 -11.80
C LYS A 130 9.04 -3.24 -10.35
N THR A 131 7.95 -3.96 -10.13
CA THR A 131 7.65 -4.47 -8.80
C THR A 131 8.69 -5.53 -8.42
N TYR A 132 8.94 -5.73 -7.13
CA TYR A 132 9.83 -6.82 -6.68
C TYR A 132 9.22 -8.20 -6.97
N GLN A 133 7.92 -8.27 -7.15
CA GLN A 133 7.20 -9.45 -7.61
C GLN A 133 7.35 -9.51 -9.12
N LYS A 134 8.09 -10.51 -9.58
CA LYS A 134 8.40 -10.71 -11.01
C LYS A 134 7.13 -10.70 -11.86
N ASP A 135 7.11 -9.81 -12.84
CA ASP A 135 6.36 -9.91 -14.09
C ASP A 135 4.83 -10.12 -13.99
N LEU A 136 4.17 -9.53 -12.98
CA LEU A 136 2.70 -9.59 -12.87
C LEU A 136 1.96 -8.76 -13.93
N ILE A 137 2.65 -7.87 -14.63
CA ILE A 137 2.12 -7.12 -15.76
C ILE A 137 3.18 -7.15 -16.86
N ASP A 138 2.87 -7.83 -17.95
CA ASP A 138 3.68 -7.78 -19.16
C ASP A 138 3.51 -6.41 -19.83
N TYR A 139 4.40 -5.50 -19.52
CA TYR A 139 4.48 -4.18 -20.17
C TYR A 139 5.20 -4.23 -21.52
N SER A 140 5.56 -5.41 -22.03
CA SER A 140 6.29 -5.56 -23.28
C SER A 140 5.50 -5.05 -24.51
N ASN A 141 4.17 -4.93 -24.38
CA ASN A 141 3.28 -4.38 -25.41
C ASN A 141 3.14 -2.84 -25.38
N PHE A 142 3.72 -2.15 -24.40
CA PHE A 142 3.86 -0.69 -24.48
C PHE A 142 5.06 -0.39 -25.39
N SER A 143 4.81 -0.31 -26.69
CA SER A 143 5.83 0.05 -27.68
C SER A 143 6.40 1.41 -27.35
N LYS A 144 7.75 1.51 -27.38
CA LYS A 144 8.49 2.78 -27.25
C LYS A 144 8.12 3.82 -28.33
N GLU A 145 7.25 3.47 -29.26
CA GLU A 145 6.86 4.29 -30.40
C GLU A 145 5.85 5.40 -30.09
N THR A 146 5.18 5.37 -28.92
CA THR A 146 4.11 6.33 -28.60
C THR A 146 4.58 7.58 -27.84
N PHE A 147 5.82 7.63 -27.36
CA PHE A 147 6.34 8.80 -26.65
C PHE A 147 7.38 9.56 -27.48
N ASN A 148 6.92 10.22 -28.54
CA ASN A 148 7.72 11.26 -29.19
C ASN A 148 7.60 12.54 -28.36
N SER A 149 8.70 12.98 -27.75
CA SER A 149 8.80 14.15 -26.87
C SER A 149 8.29 15.47 -27.49
N ASN A 150 8.03 15.47 -28.80
CA ASN A 150 7.50 16.62 -29.53
C ASN A 150 5.96 16.71 -29.58
N GLN A 151 5.22 15.74 -29.02
CA GLN A 151 3.75 15.73 -28.99
C GLN A 151 3.11 16.10 -27.66
N LEU A 152 3.88 16.36 -26.62
CA LEU A 152 3.37 16.93 -25.35
C LEU A 152 3.13 18.43 -25.49
N ARG A 153 2.32 18.85 -26.48
CA ARG A 153 1.62 20.14 -26.43
C ARG A 153 0.40 19.93 -25.53
N LEU A 154 0.57 20.21 -24.24
CA LEU A 154 -0.56 20.34 -23.32
C LEU A 154 -1.52 21.42 -23.83
N PRO A 155 -2.83 21.15 -24.01
CA PRO A 155 -3.78 22.12 -24.53
C PRO A 155 -4.28 23.10 -23.46
N PHE A 156 -3.53 23.37 -22.40
CA PHE A 156 -3.92 24.34 -21.39
C PHE A 156 -3.04 25.59 -21.43
N LYS A 157 -3.50 26.59 -22.17
CA LYS A 157 -3.10 27.99 -21.95
C LYS A 157 -3.62 28.40 -20.57
N TYR A 158 -2.72 28.56 -19.60
CA TYR A 158 -3.02 29.39 -18.43
C TYR A 158 -3.18 30.82 -18.93
N GLN A 159 -4.40 31.29 -19.12
CA GLN A 159 -4.68 32.72 -19.24
C GLN A 159 -4.62 33.31 -17.83
N ASN A 160 -3.77 34.32 -17.72
CA ASN A 160 -3.53 35.21 -16.60
C ASN A 160 -4.80 35.51 -15.78
N CYS A 161 -4.78 35.14 -14.51
CA CYS A 161 -5.54 35.86 -13.49
C CYS A 161 -4.63 36.96 -12.92
N LYS A 162 -5.02 38.22 -13.23
CA LYS A 162 -4.53 39.40 -12.51
C LYS A 162 -5.08 39.45 -11.10
#